data_58cbeb8e0dbe6107b97c285944129f3b
#
_entry.id   58cbeb8e0dbe6107b97c285944129f3b
#
_cell.length_a   1.000
_cell.length_b   1.000
_cell.length_c   1.000
_cell.angle_alpha   90.00
_cell.angle_beta   90.00
_cell.angle_gamma   90.00
#
_symmetry.space_group_name_H-M   'P 1'
#
loop_
_entity.id
_entity.type
_entity.pdbx_description
1 polymer ?
#
loop_
_entity_poly.entity_id
_entity_poly.type
_entity_poly.pdbx_seq_one_letter_code
_entity_poly.pdbx_strand_id
1 'polypeptide(L)'
;MIRIIIVDDEILSRIGLQSFLDGKEGIVVSGIFGEAEEALHFLEENVVDIVLTDIEMAEMDGLSFIREIRERRLAPGVIIVSCHEDFSYAQRAISLGTDSYILKQSLTEKTLIQEVKNVYEKTAGKEVEQKKTPWRSSRTPGSALSARYR
;
A
#
# COMPACT_ATOMS: atom_id res chain seq x y z
N MET A 1 -2.70 13.50 7.64
CA MET A 1 -1.42 12.82 7.35
C MET A 1 -1.68 11.52 6.58
N ILE A 2 -0.97 11.31 5.51
CA ILE A 2 -1.13 10.12 4.68
C ILE A 2 0.04 9.18 4.97
N ARG A 3 -0.27 8.00 5.48
CA ARG A 3 0.75 7.00 5.82
C ARG A 3 0.91 6.03 4.68
N ILE A 4 2.13 5.91 4.18
CA ILE A 4 2.44 5.10 3.00
C ILE A 4 3.54 4.11 3.33
N ILE A 5 3.44 2.89 2.79
CA ILE A 5 4.60 2.00 2.74
C ILE A 5 4.98 1.77 1.29
N ILE A 6 6.25 1.50 1.07
CA ILE A 6 6.82 1.25 -0.25
C ILE A 6 7.39 -0.16 -0.27
N VAL A 7 7.02 -0.93 -1.29
CA VAL A 7 7.46 -2.32 -1.44
C VAL A 7 8.05 -2.49 -2.82
N ASP A 8 9.35 -2.75 -2.89
CA ASP A 8 10.06 -2.89 -4.16
C ASP A 8 11.36 -3.61 -3.86
N ASP A 9 11.70 -4.65 -4.59
CA ASP A 9 12.91 -5.40 -4.30
C ASP A 9 14.18 -4.71 -4.82
N GLU A 10 14.03 -3.61 -5.52
CA GLU A 10 15.16 -2.86 -6.06
C GLU A 10 15.51 -1.72 -5.12
N ILE A 11 16.71 -1.73 -4.57
CA ILE A 11 17.12 -0.77 -3.54
C ILE A 11 17.04 0.67 -4.04
N LEU A 12 17.55 0.93 -5.24
CA LEU A 12 17.57 2.29 -5.76
C LEU A 12 16.14 2.81 -5.99
N SER A 13 15.26 1.94 -6.42
CA SER A 13 13.87 2.32 -6.60
C SER A 13 13.23 2.70 -5.27
N ARG A 14 13.46 1.90 -4.23
CA ARG A 14 12.92 2.23 -2.90
C ARG A 14 13.39 3.58 -2.41
N ILE A 15 14.70 3.83 -2.55
CA ILE A 15 15.27 5.09 -2.09
C ILE A 15 14.70 6.27 -2.87
N GLY A 16 14.57 6.11 -4.18
CA GLY A 16 14.02 7.17 -5.02
C GLY A 16 12.58 7.50 -4.67
N LEU A 17 11.76 6.47 -4.52
CA LEU A 17 10.34 6.68 -4.17
C LEU A 17 10.21 7.31 -2.79
N GLN A 18 11.02 6.86 -1.83
CA GLN A 18 10.99 7.46 -0.51
C GLN A 18 11.36 8.94 -0.57
N SER A 19 12.39 9.27 -1.34
CA SER A 19 12.84 10.66 -1.43
C SER A 19 11.77 11.56 -2.06
N PHE A 20 10.95 11.01 -2.96
CA PHE A 20 9.89 11.78 -3.58
C PHE A 20 8.72 12.05 -2.63
N LEU A 21 8.53 11.19 -1.65
CA LEU A 21 7.29 11.23 -0.86
C LEU A 21 7.46 11.63 0.59
N ASP A 22 8.53 11.18 1.24
CA ASP A 22 8.59 11.30 2.70
C ASP A 22 8.73 12.75 3.13
N GLY A 23 7.83 13.16 4.03
CA GLY A 23 7.85 14.50 4.57
C GLY A 23 7.27 15.57 3.66
N LYS A 24 6.69 15.18 2.51
CA LYS A 24 6.15 16.13 1.56
C LYS A 24 4.64 16.21 1.69
N GLU A 25 4.14 17.41 1.87
CA GLU A 25 2.70 17.71 1.76
C GLU A 25 1.81 16.79 2.60
N GLY A 26 2.25 16.50 3.82
CA GLY A 26 1.44 15.68 4.71
C GLY A 26 1.60 14.17 4.51
N ILE A 27 2.59 13.76 3.74
CA ILE A 27 2.85 12.35 3.48
C ILE A 27 3.97 11.85 4.38
N VAL A 28 3.77 10.68 4.97
CA VAL A 28 4.79 10.03 5.78
C VAL A 28 5.01 8.62 5.24
N VAL A 29 6.27 8.29 4.93
CA VAL A 29 6.61 6.93 4.56
C VAL A 29 6.93 6.19 5.85
N SER A 30 6.00 5.33 6.26
CA SER A 30 6.13 4.65 7.56
C SER A 30 6.88 3.33 7.47
N GLY A 31 7.17 2.85 6.26
CA GLY A 31 7.98 1.65 6.10
C GLY A 31 8.40 1.47 4.66
N ILE A 32 9.58 0.88 4.46
CA ILE A 32 10.03 0.50 3.12
C ILE A 32 10.52 -0.95 3.20
N PHE A 33 10.12 -1.75 2.23
CA PHE A 33 10.34 -3.20 2.27
C PHE A 33 10.82 -3.70 0.93
N GLY A 34 11.73 -4.67 0.98
CA GLY A 34 12.18 -5.33 -0.23
C GLY A 34 11.39 -6.58 -0.57
N GLU A 35 10.54 -7.03 0.35
CA GLU A 35 9.77 -8.25 0.16
C GLU A 35 8.34 -8.05 0.60
N ALA A 36 7.44 -8.65 -0.14
CA ALA A 36 6.01 -8.51 0.14
C ALA A 36 5.63 -9.11 1.49
N GLU A 37 6.26 -10.20 1.88
CA GLU A 37 5.91 -10.84 3.16
C GLU A 37 6.23 -9.95 4.35
N GLU A 38 7.36 -9.26 4.31
CA GLU A 38 7.69 -8.30 5.37
C GLU A 38 6.65 -7.19 5.43
N ALA A 39 6.23 -6.72 4.27
CA ALA A 39 5.21 -5.68 4.21
C ALA A 39 3.88 -6.17 4.77
N LEU A 40 3.51 -7.42 4.49
CA LEU A 40 2.27 -7.96 5.02
C LEU A 40 2.31 -8.02 6.54
N HIS A 41 3.44 -8.44 7.12
CA HIS A 41 3.57 -8.44 8.58
C HIS A 41 3.39 -7.04 9.15
N PHE A 42 4.01 -6.05 8.52
CA PHE A 42 3.88 -4.67 8.97
C PHE A 42 2.42 -4.21 8.89
N LEU A 43 1.74 -4.57 7.80
CA LEU A 43 0.36 -4.17 7.61
C LEU A 43 -0.59 -4.81 8.60
N GLU A 44 -0.24 -5.98 9.11
CA GLU A 44 -1.08 -6.63 10.12
C GLU A 44 -1.10 -5.85 11.43
N GLU A 45 -0.06 -5.09 11.72
CA GLU A 45 0.08 -4.43 13.01
C GLU A 45 0.04 -2.92 12.94
N ASN A 46 -0.01 -2.35 11.75
CA ASN A 46 0.07 -0.88 11.60
C ASN A 46 -0.99 -0.38 10.65
N VAL A 47 -1.49 0.81 10.93
CA VAL A 47 -2.45 1.48 10.04
C VAL A 47 -1.68 2.14 8.91
N VAL A 48 -2.02 1.78 7.67
CA VAL A 48 -1.40 2.32 6.47
C VAL A 48 -2.51 2.73 5.53
N ASP A 49 -2.39 3.92 4.96
CA ASP A 49 -3.43 4.45 4.07
C ASP A 49 -3.23 3.98 2.63
N ILE A 50 -1.97 3.90 2.18
CA ILE A 50 -1.67 3.56 0.80
C ILE A 50 -0.43 2.65 0.76
N VAL A 51 -0.52 1.60 -0.04
CA VAL A 51 0.63 0.74 -0.33
C VAL A 51 1.10 1.04 -1.74
N LEU A 52 2.38 1.37 -1.88
CA LEU A 52 3.03 1.59 -3.15
C LEU A 52 3.86 0.34 -3.44
N THR A 53 3.59 -0.39 -4.50
CA THR A 53 4.28 -1.65 -4.72
C THR A 53 4.66 -1.84 -6.19
N ASP A 54 5.77 -2.54 -6.41
CA ASP A 54 6.11 -3.03 -7.73
C ASP A 54 5.34 -4.33 -7.99
N ILE A 55 5.32 -4.77 -9.22
CA ILE A 55 4.70 -6.04 -9.61
C ILE A 55 5.69 -7.19 -9.52
N GLU A 56 6.90 -7.01 -10.07
CA GLU A 56 7.88 -8.10 -10.07
C GLU A 56 8.75 -8.05 -8.84
N MET A 57 8.60 -9.04 -8.00
CA MET A 57 9.38 -9.16 -6.78
C MET A 57 9.75 -10.64 -6.62
N ALA A 58 10.83 -10.90 -5.87
CA ALA A 58 11.49 -12.19 -5.87
C ALA A 58 10.64 -13.32 -5.28
N GLU A 59 10.01 -13.09 -4.16
CA GLU A 59 9.32 -14.17 -3.44
C GLU A 59 7.84 -14.22 -3.78
N MET A 60 7.14 -13.17 -3.45
CA MET A 60 5.71 -13.06 -3.77
C MET A 60 5.59 -11.91 -4.75
N ASP A 61 4.98 -12.15 -5.90
CA ASP A 61 4.84 -11.06 -6.88
C ASP A 61 3.80 -10.04 -6.41
N GLY A 62 3.82 -8.87 -7.05
CA GLY A 62 2.96 -7.77 -6.63
C GLY A 62 1.48 -8.07 -6.80
N LEU A 63 1.10 -8.90 -7.77
CA LEU A 63 -0.30 -9.24 -7.97
C LEU A 63 -0.83 -10.09 -6.83
N SER A 64 -0.05 -11.06 -6.37
CA SER A 64 -0.43 -11.86 -5.20
C SER A 64 -0.47 -11.01 -3.94
N PHE A 65 0.47 -10.08 -3.83
CA PHE A 65 0.53 -9.16 -2.70
C PHE A 65 -0.75 -8.30 -2.65
N ILE A 66 -1.17 -7.76 -3.79
CA ILE A 66 -2.39 -6.95 -3.86
C ILE A 66 -3.60 -7.78 -3.47
N ARG A 67 -3.66 -9.02 -3.94
CA ARG A 67 -4.77 -9.90 -3.58
C ARG A 67 -4.85 -10.07 -2.06
N GLU A 68 -3.71 -10.29 -1.40
CA GLU A 68 -3.70 -10.43 0.05
C GLU A 68 -4.17 -9.16 0.74
N ILE A 69 -3.72 -8.01 0.26
CA ILE A 69 -4.14 -6.74 0.84
C ILE A 69 -5.65 -6.57 0.74
N ARG A 70 -6.21 -6.89 -0.42
CA ARG A 70 -7.64 -6.71 -0.65
C ARG A 70 -8.49 -7.71 0.11
N GLU A 71 -8.10 -8.97 0.10
CA GLU A 71 -8.87 -10.01 0.78
C GLU A 71 -8.87 -9.82 2.28
N ARG A 72 -7.75 -9.35 2.82
CA ARG A 72 -7.60 -9.17 4.26
C ARG A 72 -7.87 -7.74 4.70
N ARG A 73 -8.20 -6.85 3.77
CA ARG A 73 -8.51 -5.44 4.04
C ARG A 73 -7.43 -4.75 4.85
N LEU A 74 -6.18 -4.90 4.40
CA LEU A 74 -5.04 -4.40 5.15
C LEU A 74 -4.76 -2.92 4.92
N ALA A 75 -5.16 -2.38 3.77
CA ALA A 75 -4.99 -0.96 3.47
C ALA A 75 -6.05 -0.53 2.47
N PRO A 76 -6.54 0.72 2.55
CA PRO A 76 -7.58 1.15 1.61
C PRO A 76 -7.05 1.44 0.22
N GLY A 77 -5.84 1.96 0.08
CA GLY A 77 -5.30 2.37 -1.21
C GLY A 77 -4.13 1.53 -1.65
N VAL A 78 -4.06 1.23 -2.95
CA VAL A 78 -2.94 0.50 -3.54
C VAL A 78 -2.55 1.18 -4.84
N ILE A 79 -1.26 1.52 -4.96
CA ILE A 79 -0.71 2.11 -6.19
C ILE A 79 0.41 1.18 -6.66
N ILE A 80 0.37 0.82 -7.94
CA ILE A 80 1.46 0.07 -8.54
C ILE A 80 2.41 1.02 -9.24
N VAL A 81 3.71 0.86 -9.00
CA VAL A 81 4.74 1.61 -9.68
C VAL A 81 5.67 0.59 -10.32
N SER A 82 5.67 0.50 -11.63
CA SER A 82 6.33 -0.60 -12.32
C SER A 82 7.03 -0.14 -13.59
N CYS A 83 8.08 -0.87 -13.99
CA CYS A 83 8.72 -0.68 -15.28
C CYS A 83 7.96 -1.34 -16.43
N HIS A 84 6.98 -2.18 -16.12
CA HIS A 84 6.31 -2.98 -17.12
C HIS A 84 5.21 -2.20 -17.83
N GLU A 85 5.31 -2.18 -19.17
CA GLU A 85 4.26 -1.58 -19.98
C GLU A 85 3.28 -2.63 -20.51
N ASP A 86 3.39 -3.84 -20.01
CA ASP A 86 2.56 -4.94 -20.48
C ASP A 86 1.11 -4.70 -20.08
N PHE A 87 0.25 -4.64 -21.08
CA PHE A 87 -1.17 -4.40 -20.86
C PHE A 87 -1.80 -5.48 -20.00
N SER A 88 -1.34 -6.72 -20.11
CA SER A 88 -1.92 -7.81 -19.31
C SER A 88 -1.65 -7.64 -17.82
N TYR A 89 -0.50 -7.14 -17.44
CA TYR A 89 -0.23 -6.84 -16.04
C TYR A 89 -1.15 -5.75 -15.53
N ALA A 90 -1.32 -4.69 -16.33
CA ALA A 90 -2.18 -3.59 -15.92
C ALA A 90 -3.64 -4.05 -15.76
N GLN A 91 -4.12 -4.86 -16.68
CA GLN A 91 -5.48 -5.39 -16.59
C GLN A 91 -5.66 -6.26 -15.36
N ARG A 92 -4.70 -7.14 -15.07
CA ARG A 92 -4.80 -8.02 -13.92
C ARG A 92 -4.77 -7.23 -12.62
N ALA A 93 -3.92 -6.20 -12.58
CA ALA A 93 -3.83 -5.35 -11.40
C ALA A 93 -5.15 -4.62 -11.14
N ILE A 94 -5.74 -4.08 -12.20
CA ILE A 94 -7.01 -3.38 -12.09
C ILE A 94 -8.11 -4.32 -11.61
N SER A 95 -8.14 -5.54 -12.15
CA SER A 95 -9.17 -6.50 -11.75
C SER A 95 -8.99 -6.96 -10.31
N LEU A 96 -7.79 -6.86 -9.76
CA LEU A 96 -7.55 -7.18 -8.35
C LEU A 96 -7.81 -6.00 -7.42
N GLY A 97 -8.13 -4.83 -7.99
CA GLY A 97 -8.55 -3.69 -7.18
C GLY A 97 -7.46 -2.68 -6.87
N THR A 98 -6.42 -2.60 -7.73
CA THR A 98 -5.47 -1.51 -7.56
C THR A 98 -6.12 -0.19 -7.93
N ASP A 99 -5.71 0.87 -7.26
CA ASP A 99 -6.31 2.19 -7.49
C ASP A 99 -5.57 2.99 -8.55
N SER A 100 -4.31 2.65 -8.81
CA SER A 100 -3.53 3.38 -9.80
C SER A 100 -2.37 2.49 -10.26
N TYR A 101 -1.94 2.70 -11.50
CA TYR A 101 -0.82 1.98 -12.09
C TYR A 101 0.06 3.01 -12.78
N ILE A 102 1.28 3.19 -12.29
CA ILE A 102 2.19 4.21 -12.78
C ILE A 102 3.44 3.56 -13.35
N LEU A 103 3.88 4.01 -14.52
CA LEU A 103 5.12 3.52 -15.09
C LEU A 103 6.30 4.29 -14.51
N LYS A 104 7.34 3.58 -14.07
CA LYS A 104 8.51 4.21 -13.46
C LYS A 104 9.17 5.22 -14.38
N GLN A 105 9.20 4.93 -15.68
CA GLN A 105 9.85 5.83 -16.63
C GLN A 105 9.11 7.14 -16.85
N SER A 106 7.85 7.22 -16.42
CA SER A 106 7.06 8.45 -16.54
C SER A 106 6.95 9.21 -15.22
N LEU A 107 7.60 8.70 -14.18
CA LEU A 107 7.38 9.20 -12.84
C LEU A 107 8.18 10.46 -12.55
N THR A 108 7.53 11.44 -11.96
CA THR A 108 8.21 12.59 -11.38
C THR A 108 7.73 12.76 -9.95
N GLU A 109 8.46 13.52 -9.16
CA GLU A 109 8.06 13.79 -7.79
C GLU A 109 6.65 14.39 -7.75
N LYS A 110 6.40 15.37 -8.62
CA LYS A 110 5.12 16.08 -8.62
C LYS A 110 3.97 15.15 -8.99
N THR A 111 4.15 14.33 -10.03
CA THR A 111 3.06 13.43 -10.45
C THR A 111 2.81 12.35 -9.43
N LEU A 112 3.84 11.86 -8.75
CA LEU A 112 3.65 10.86 -7.74
C LEU A 112 2.89 11.41 -6.54
N ILE A 113 3.28 12.59 -6.07
CA ILE A 113 2.58 13.24 -4.94
C ILE A 113 1.13 13.47 -5.30
N GLN A 114 0.86 13.95 -6.52
CA GLN A 114 -0.51 14.21 -6.93
C GLN A 114 -1.33 12.93 -6.96
N GLU A 115 -0.75 11.85 -7.47
CA GLU A 115 -1.46 10.58 -7.55
C GLU A 115 -1.73 10.01 -6.16
N VAL A 116 -0.79 10.13 -5.24
CA VAL A 116 -0.99 9.71 -3.87
C VAL A 116 -2.17 10.45 -3.25
N LYS A 117 -2.24 11.75 -3.45
CA LYS A 117 -3.36 12.53 -2.91
C LYS A 117 -4.68 12.14 -3.54
N ASN A 118 -4.68 11.92 -4.86
CA ASN A 118 -5.90 11.49 -5.56
C ASN A 118 -6.41 10.17 -5.03
N VAL A 119 -5.51 9.21 -4.85
CA VAL A 119 -5.88 7.90 -4.34
C VAL A 119 -6.36 7.99 -2.89
N TYR A 120 -5.69 8.82 -2.09
CA TYR A 120 -6.10 9.00 -0.70
C TYR A 120 -7.52 9.53 -0.61
N GLU A 121 -7.84 10.54 -1.41
CA GLU A 121 -9.19 11.10 -1.40
C GLU A 121 -10.23 10.10 -1.90
N LYS A 122 -9.88 9.36 -2.93
CA LYS A 122 -10.79 8.37 -3.51
C LYS A 122 -11.07 7.23 -2.55
N THR A 123 -10.09 6.86 -1.73
CA THR A 123 -10.20 5.71 -0.85
C THR A 123 -10.51 6.10 0.59
N ALA A 124 -10.59 7.39 0.89
CA ALA A 124 -10.93 7.84 2.23
C ALA A 124 -12.32 7.30 2.58
N GLY A 125 -12.44 6.72 3.74
CA GLY A 125 -13.70 6.14 4.15
C GLY A 125 -13.87 4.67 3.84
N LYS A 126 -12.97 4.07 3.03
CA LYS A 126 -13.04 2.63 2.82
C LYS A 126 -12.78 1.90 4.12
N GLU A 127 -13.51 0.84 4.32
CA GLU A 127 -13.38 0.04 5.52
C GLU A 127 -12.11 -0.77 5.49
N VAL A 128 -11.38 -0.77 6.60
CA VAL A 128 -10.25 -1.65 6.76
C VAL A 128 -10.41 -2.36 8.10
N GLU A 129 -9.65 -3.43 8.27
CA GLU A 129 -9.68 -4.17 9.51
C GLU A 129 -9.17 -3.33 10.66
N GLN A 130 -9.86 -3.36 11.79
CA GLN A 130 -9.42 -2.63 12.98
C GLN A 130 -8.26 -3.38 13.61
N LYS A 131 -7.10 -2.78 13.58
CA LYS A 131 -5.91 -3.47 14.02
C LYS A 131 -5.47 -3.15 15.41
N LYS A 132 -5.62 -2.02 15.88
CA LYS A 132 -5.10 -1.61 17.09
C LYS A 132 -6.08 -0.99 17.85
N THR A 133 -7.00 -1.49 18.03
CA THR A 133 -7.85 -0.83 18.72
C THR A 133 -7.35 -0.65 19.90
N PRO A 134 -7.01 -0.06 19.98
CA PRO A 134 -6.33 0.13 21.05
C PRO A 134 -7.22 0.26 22.20
N TRP A 135 -7.62 0.22 22.04
CA TRP A 135 -8.11 0.49 22.79
C TRP A 135 -9.29 0.63 22.66
N ARG A 136 -9.83 0.16 22.57
CA ARG A 136 -10.69 0.32 22.23
C ARG A 136 -11.48 -0.58 22.34
N SER A 137 -11.51 -0.88 22.78
CA SER A 137 -11.87 -1.50 22.56
C SER A 137 -12.35 -2.19 22.51
N SER A 138 -12.57 -2.55 22.77
CA SER A 138 -12.72 -3.08 22.22
C SER A 138 -13.22 -3.60 22.19
N ARG A 139 -13.74 -4.05 22.70
CA ARG A 139 -13.89 -4.56 22.21
C ARG A 139 -14.50 -5.05 22.25
N THR A 140 -15.02 -5.13 22.78
CA THR A 140 -15.30 -5.57 22.39
C THR A 140 -15.42 -6.31 22.21
N PRO A 141 -15.87 -6.46 22.72
CA PRO A 141 -15.76 -7.04 22.13
C PRO A 141 -15.87 -7.71 21.70
N GLY A 142 -16.28 -7.99 22.16
CA GLY A 142 -16.05 -8.26 21.21
C GLY A 142 -15.82 -8.39 20.70
N SER A 143 -16.09 -8.65 21.20
CA SER A 143 -15.59 -8.46 20.35
C SER A 143 -14.87 -8.51 20.02
N ALA A 144 -15.08 -8.60 20.51
CA ALA A 144 -14.24 -8.43 19.84
C ALA A 144 -13.53 -8.77 19.62
N LEU A 145 -13.63 -9.10 19.91
CA LEU A 145 -12.73 -9.18 19.35
C LEU A 145 -12.31 -9.56 18.77
N SER A 146 -12.56 -9.64 18.98
CA SER A 146 -11.88 -9.68 18.10
C SER A 146 -11.28 -9.79 17.57
N ALA A 147 -11.50 -9.80 17.87
CA ALA A 147 -10.73 -9.64 16.99
C ALA A 147 -10.10 -9.68 16.65
N ARG A 148 -10.15 -9.90 16.78
CA ARG A 148 -9.40 -9.61 16.19
C ARG A 148 -8.93 -9.43 15.80
N TYR A 149 -8.89 -9.25 16.64
CA TYR A 149 -8.27 -8.62 16.13
C TYR A 149 -8.02 -8.64 15.84
N ARG A 150 -8.47 -8.84 16.02
CA ARG A 150 -8.13 -8.54 15.58
C ARG A 150 -7.99 -8.58 15.25
#